data_8c02a239467618e4434f420ff15d8e41
#
_entry.id   8c02a239467618e4434f420ff15d8e41
#
_cell.length_a   1.000
_cell.length_b   1.000
_cell.length_c   1.000
_cell.angle_alpha   90.00
_cell.angle_beta   90.00
_cell.angle_gamma   90.00
#
_symmetry.space_group_name_H-M   'P 1'
#
loop_
_entity.id
_entity.type
_entity.pdbx_description
1 polymer ?
#
loop_
_entity_poly.entity_id
_entity_poly.type
_entity_poly.pdbx_seq_one_letter_code
_entity_poly.pdbx_strand_id
1 'polypeptide(L)'
;MVSWTVEIGDEFEPEFNELHEDVRTELLALSRLLQQFGPQLGRPRVDTLNGSAHANMKELRFSAADGEWRVAFAFDPTRSAILLVARDKSGVSKKIFYKRLIAKADQRFDAHLSRLKNKERK
;
A
#
# COMPACT_ATOMS: atom_id res chain seq x y z
N MET A 1 -24.37 0.31 -4.58
CA MET A 1 -23.26 0.92 -3.84
C MET A 1 -21.95 0.59 -4.53
N VAL A 2 -21.14 1.58 -4.82
CA VAL A 2 -19.85 1.36 -5.46
C VAL A 2 -18.82 1.00 -4.39
N SER A 3 -18.18 -0.13 -4.54
CA SER A 3 -17.06 -0.53 -3.68
C SER A 3 -15.78 -0.53 -4.51
N TRP A 4 -14.67 -0.41 -3.82
CA TRP A 4 -13.35 -0.42 -4.44
C TRP A 4 -12.74 -1.81 -4.31
N THR A 5 -11.93 -2.20 -5.27
CA THR A 5 -11.17 -3.44 -5.17
C THR A 5 -9.85 -3.15 -4.43
N VAL A 6 -9.42 -4.08 -3.60
CA VAL A 6 -8.09 -4.01 -2.98
C VAL A 6 -7.34 -5.27 -3.38
N GLU A 7 -6.16 -5.09 -3.93
CA GLU A 7 -5.33 -6.19 -4.41
C GLU A 7 -3.96 -6.16 -3.76
N ILE A 8 -3.42 -7.32 -3.45
CA ILE A 8 -2.03 -7.46 -3.01
C ILE A 8 -1.19 -7.45 -4.28
N GLY A 9 -0.28 -6.48 -4.42
CA GLY A 9 0.58 -6.38 -5.59
C GLY A 9 1.44 -7.63 -5.77
N ASP A 10 1.81 -7.92 -7.01
CA ASP A 10 2.53 -9.14 -7.33
C ASP A 10 3.84 -9.28 -6.54
N GLU A 11 4.60 -8.19 -6.42
CA GLU A 11 5.87 -8.21 -5.69
C GLU A 11 5.66 -8.28 -4.18
N PHE A 12 4.53 -7.78 -3.69
CA PHE A 12 4.24 -7.77 -2.26
C PHE A 12 3.69 -9.11 -1.77
N GLU A 13 3.02 -9.88 -2.61
CA GLU A 13 2.36 -11.12 -2.20
C GLU A 13 3.28 -12.08 -1.43
N PRO A 14 4.48 -12.41 -1.93
CA PRO A 14 5.35 -13.30 -1.15
C PRO A 14 5.81 -12.69 0.17
N GLU A 15 6.01 -11.37 0.22
CA GLU A 15 6.37 -10.68 1.46
C GLU A 15 5.21 -10.68 2.45
N PHE A 16 3.98 -10.47 1.95
CA PHE A 16 2.77 -10.50 2.77
C PHE A 16 2.65 -11.85 3.48
N ASN A 17 2.89 -12.93 2.77
CA ASN A 17 2.77 -14.28 3.33
C ASN A 17 3.78 -14.55 4.45
N GLU A 18 4.89 -13.82 4.48
CA GLU A 18 5.92 -13.95 5.52
C GLU A 18 5.72 -13.01 6.70
N LEU A 19 4.76 -12.09 6.64
CA LEU A 19 4.51 -11.16 7.73
C LEU A 19 3.94 -11.89 8.95
N HIS A 20 4.21 -11.35 10.15
CA HIS A 20 3.60 -11.84 11.38
C HIS A 20 2.08 -11.85 11.24
N GLU A 21 1.45 -12.86 11.81
CA GLU A 21 0.00 -13.04 11.72
C GLU A 21 -0.78 -11.79 12.16
N ASP A 22 -0.35 -11.13 13.23
CA ASP A 22 -1.03 -9.93 13.73
C ASP A 22 -0.96 -8.79 12.72
N VAL A 23 0.16 -8.67 12.02
CA VAL A 23 0.32 -7.63 10.98
C VAL A 23 -0.62 -7.92 9.82
N ARG A 24 -0.69 -9.19 9.37
CA ARG A 24 -1.60 -9.57 8.29
C ARG A 24 -3.06 -9.31 8.67
N THR A 25 -3.44 -9.65 9.90
CA THR A 25 -4.81 -9.47 10.39
C THR A 25 -5.21 -8.00 10.37
N GLU A 26 -4.34 -7.10 10.87
CA GLU A 26 -4.61 -5.68 10.86
C GLU A 26 -4.68 -5.12 9.45
N LEU A 27 -3.76 -5.55 8.58
CA LEU A 27 -3.74 -5.10 7.20
C LEU A 27 -5.03 -5.51 6.47
N LEU A 28 -5.49 -6.74 6.67
CA LEU A 28 -6.73 -7.20 6.05
C LEU A 28 -7.95 -6.43 6.58
N ALA A 29 -7.97 -6.09 7.87
CA ALA A 29 -9.05 -5.28 8.44
C ALA A 29 -9.09 -3.89 7.80
N LEU A 30 -7.93 -3.24 7.64
CA LEU A 30 -7.86 -1.93 6.98
C LEU A 30 -8.19 -2.02 5.50
N SER A 31 -7.88 -3.14 4.86
CA SER A 31 -8.23 -3.36 3.45
C SER A 31 -9.75 -3.36 3.24
N ARG A 32 -10.49 -3.87 4.22
CA ARG A 32 -11.96 -3.81 4.17
C ARG A 32 -12.48 -2.38 4.22
N LEU A 33 -11.85 -1.53 5.03
CA LEU A 33 -12.18 -0.12 5.07
C LEU A 33 -11.86 0.57 3.75
N LEU A 34 -10.74 0.22 3.13
CA LEU A 34 -10.40 0.73 1.80
C LEU A 34 -11.45 0.32 0.76
N GLN A 35 -11.93 -0.90 0.82
CA GLN A 35 -12.98 -1.37 -0.10
C GLN A 35 -14.25 -0.53 0.04
N GLN A 36 -14.58 -0.16 1.27
CA GLN A 36 -15.80 0.59 1.55
C GLN A 36 -15.68 2.07 1.20
N PHE A 37 -14.58 2.70 1.59
CA PHE A 37 -14.44 4.16 1.50
C PHE A 37 -13.54 4.62 0.35
N GLY A 38 -12.70 3.75 -0.19
CA GLY A 38 -11.81 4.11 -1.30
C GLY A 38 -10.93 5.30 -0.98
N PRO A 39 -10.74 6.23 -1.95
CA PRO A 39 -9.88 7.40 -1.75
C PRO A 39 -10.32 8.35 -0.64
N GLN A 40 -11.55 8.21 -0.14
CA GLN A 40 -12.06 9.05 0.95
C GLN A 40 -11.54 8.61 2.31
N LEU A 41 -10.99 7.39 2.42
CA LEU A 41 -10.40 6.95 3.68
C LEU A 41 -9.16 7.78 3.98
N GLY A 42 -9.15 8.47 5.11
CA GLY A 42 -8.09 9.39 5.49
C GLY A 42 -7.54 9.12 6.89
N ARG A 43 -6.94 10.15 7.47
CA ARG A 43 -6.35 10.05 8.81
C ARG A 43 -7.37 9.59 9.84
N PRO A 44 -6.92 8.85 10.85
CA PRO A 44 -5.52 8.51 11.13
C PRO A 44 -5.00 7.28 10.38
N ARG A 45 -5.87 6.55 9.68
CA ARG A 45 -5.51 5.27 9.09
C ARG A 45 -4.77 5.38 7.75
N VAL A 46 -5.02 6.46 7.01
CA VAL A 46 -4.41 6.68 5.70
C VAL A 46 -3.86 8.10 5.62
N ASP A 47 -2.69 8.24 5.02
CA ASP A 47 -2.11 9.54 4.73
C ASP A 47 -1.43 9.50 3.37
N THR A 48 -1.18 10.66 2.80
CA THR A 48 -0.50 10.78 1.50
C THR A 48 1.01 10.63 1.69
N LEU A 49 1.66 9.90 0.81
CA LEU A 49 3.12 9.81 0.78
C LEU A 49 3.67 10.92 -0.12
N ASN A 50 4.11 12.00 0.52
CA ASN A 50 4.74 13.12 -0.20
C ASN A 50 6.12 12.71 -0.69
N GLY A 51 6.48 13.11 -1.90
CA GLY A 51 7.77 12.76 -2.48
C GLY A 51 7.73 11.58 -3.44
N SER A 52 6.58 10.92 -3.56
CA SER A 52 6.40 9.88 -4.58
C SER A 52 6.31 10.51 -5.97
N ALA A 53 6.75 9.77 -6.98
CA ALA A 53 6.54 10.13 -8.37
C ALA A 53 5.06 10.03 -8.78
N HIS A 54 4.25 9.39 -7.95
CA HIS A 54 2.82 9.22 -8.17
C HIS A 54 2.03 10.03 -7.16
N ALA A 55 1.22 10.98 -7.64
CA ALA A 55 0.44 11.87 -6.78
C ALA A 55 -0.53 11.12 -5.88
N ASN A 56 -0.94 9.94 -6.29
CA ASN A 56 -1.92 9.13 -5.55
C ASN A 56 -1.29 8.10 -4.62
N MET A 57 0.03 8.16 -4.42
CA MET A 57 0.69 7.23 -3.50
C MET A 57 0.33 7.58 -2.06
N LYS A 58 -0.14 6.57 -1.33
CA LYS A 58 -0.63 6.73 0.04
C LYS A 58 -0.04 5.65 0.93
N GLU A 59 -0.24 5.80 2.23
CA GLU A 59 0.16 4.79 3.21
C GLU A 59 -0.99 4.45 4.13
N LEU A 60 -1.12 3.16 4.44
CA LEU A 60 -1.92 2.69 5.57
C LEU A 60 -1.02 2.72 6.81
N ARG A 61 -1.59 3.09 7.96
CA ARG A 61 -0.86 3.28 9.21
C ARG A 61 -1.53 2.49 10.31
N PHE A 62 -0.76 1.62 10.97
CA PHE A 62 -1.28 0.85 12.09
C PHE A 62 -0.16 0.31 12.96
N SER A 63 -0.50 -0.11 14.18
CA SER A 63 0.42 -0.75 15.12
C SER A 63 0.03 -2.22 15.24
N ALA A 64 1.00 -3.11 15.19
CA ALA A 64 0.78 -4.55 15.38
C ALA A 64 2.11 -5.22 15.70
N ALA A 65 2.07 -6.29 16.48
CA ALA A 65 3.25 -7.10 16.83
C ALA A 65 4.42 -6.22 17.32
N ASP A 66 4.13 -5.27 18.19
CA ASP A 66 5.09 -4.31 18.78
C ASP A 66 5.79 -3.42 17.77
N GLY A 67 5.25 -3.30 16.56
CA GLY A 67 5.79 -2.45 15.50
C GLY A 67 4.84 -1.33 15.09
N GLU A 68 5.41 -0.35 14.41
CA GLU A 68 4.66 0.74 13.80
C GLU A 68 4.72 0.55 12.29
N TRP A 69 3.64 0.03 11.73
CA TRP A 69 3.63 -0.41 10.33
C TRP A 69 3.12 0.65 9.38
N ARG A 70 3.74 0.68 8.21
CA ARG A 70 3.31 1.53 7.11
C ARG A 70 3.23 0.65 5.86
N VAL A 71 2.09 0.69 5.18
CA VAL A 71 1.88 -0.07 3.94
C VAL A 71 1.60 0.91 2.83
N ALA A 72 2.51 1.02 1.89
CA ALA A 72 2.33 1.90 0.74
C ALA A 72 1.36 1.27 -0.25
N PHE A 73 0.46 2.08 -0.78
CA PHE A 73 -0.50 1.65 -1.78
C PHE A 73 -0.88 2.82 -2.70
N ALA A 74 -1.43 2.50 -3.86
CA ALA A 74 -1.94 3.52 -4.77
C ALA A 74 -3.16 2.97 -5.51
N PHE A 75 -4.07 3.87 -5.87
CA PHE A 75 -5.22 3.50 -6.70
C PHE A 75 -4.81 3.53 -8.16
N ASP A 76 -5.08 2.46 -8.87
CA ASP A 76 -4.77 2.37 -10.29
C ASP A 76 -5.97 2.82 -11.15
N PRO A 77 -5.80 2.91 -12.49
CA PRO A 77 -6.90 3.35 -13.37
C PRO A 77 -8.13 2.43 -13.38
N THR A 78 -8.00 1.20 -12.89
CA THR A 78 -9.12 0.25 -12.84
C THR A 78 -9.92 0.36 -11.54
N ARG A 79 -9.66 1.39 -10.72
CA ARG A 79 -10.30 1.61 -9.42
C ARG A 79 -9.92 0.54 -8.39
N SER A 80 -8.70 0.05 -8.48
CA SER A 80 -8.15 -0.91 -7.53
C SER A 80 -7.07 -0.25 -6.69
N ALA A 81 -7.12 -0.47 -5.38
CA ALA A 81 -6.03 -0.08 -4.49
C ALA A 81 -5.00 -1.22 -4.49
N ILE A 82 -3.80 -0.93 -4.92
CA ILE A 82 -2.75 -1.94 -5.03
C ILE A 82 -1.81 -1.79 -3.83
N LEU A 83 -1.77 -2.80 -2.97
CA LEU A 83 -0.88 -2.83 -1.81
C LEU A 83 0.51 -3.21 -2.31
N LEU A 84 1.51 -2.37 -2.03
CA LEU A 84 2.80 -2.44 -2.70
C LEU A 84 3.95 -2.92 -1.82
N VAL A 85 4.02 -2.44 -0.58
CA VAL A 85 5.11 -2.79 0.33
C VAL A 85 4.72 -2.42 1.75
N ALA A 86 5.11 -3.27 2.71
CA ALA A 86 4.88 -3.05 4.12
C ALA A 86 6.22 -3.02 4.85
N ARG A 87 6.39 -2.05 5.75
CA ARG A 87 7.62 -1.94 6.54
C ARG A 87 7.30 -1.45 7.95
N ASP A 88 8.05 -1.95 8.91
CA ASP A 88 8.01 -1.50 10.30
C ASP A 88 8.90 -0.26 10.42
N LYS A 89 8.31 0.84 10.90
CA LYS A 89 9.03 2.10 11.06
C LYS A 89 9.86 2.16 12.34
N SER A 90 9.65 1.23 13.25
CA SER A 90 10.33 1.25 14.56
C SER A 90 11.84 1.20 14.43
N GLY A 91 12.54 2.07 15.17
CA GLY A 91 14.00 2.05 15.21
C GLY A 91 14.72 2.62 14.01
N VAL A 92 13.99 3.24 13.07
CA VAL A 92 14.59 3.83 11.87
C VAL A 92 14.28 5.32 11.83
N SER A 93 15.25 6.14 11.40
CA SER A 93 14.96 7.57 11.27
C SER A 93 13.86 7.79 10.24
N LYS A 94 12.97 8.72 10.52
CA LYS A 94 11.81 9.00 9.68
C LYS A 94 12.20 9.28 8.23
N LYS A 95 13.23 10.11 8.04
CA LYS A 95 13.68 10.50 6.71
C LYS A 95 14.15 9.31 5.88
N ILE A 96 14.99 8.46 6.47
CA ILE A 96 15.53 7.27 5.78
C ILE A 96 14.41 6.27 5.52
N PHE A 97 13.54 6.07 6.49
CA PHE A 97 12.42 5.14 6.37
C PHE A 97 11.55 5.49 5.15
N TYR A 98 11.08 6.73 5.09
CA TYR A 98 10.18 7.14 4.01
C TYR A 98 10.85 7.19 2.65
N LYS A 99 12.13 7.56 2.60
CA LYS A 99 12.87 7.54 1.34
C LYS A 99 12.88 6.14 0.74
N ARG A 100 13.16 5.13 1.58
CA ARG A 100 13.21 3.74 1.13
C ARG A 100 11.82 3.19 0.79
N LEU A 101 10.83 3.51 1.61
CA LEU A 101 9.45 3.06 1.39
C LEU A 101 8.91 3.58 0.07
N ILE A 102 9.06 4.88 -0.18
CA ILE A 102 8.58 5.52 -1.39
C ILE A 102 9.29 4.99 -2.63
N ALA A 103 10.61 4.83 -2.57
CA ALA A 103 11.36 4.30 -3.70
C ALA A 103 10.88 2.91 -4.11
N LYS A 104 10.66 2.04 -3.13
CA LYS A 104 10.16 0.69 -3.39
C LYS A 104 8.74 0.71 -3.93
N ALA A 105 7.89 1.54 -3.32
CA ALA A 105 6.49 1.67 -3.74
C ALA A 105 6.38 2.17 -5.17
N ASP A 106 7.14 3.21 -5.52
CA ASP A 106 7.12 3.76 -6.87
C ASP A 106 7.56 2.73 -7.91
N GLN A 107 8.64 2.01 -7.61
CA GLN A 107 9.14 0.96 -8.51
C GLN A 107 8.08 -0.11 -8.77
N ARG A 108 7.42 -0.56 -7.71
CA ARG A 108 6.43 -1.64 -7.82
C ARG A 108 5.16 -1.17 -8.49
N PHE A 109 4.75 0.08 -8.24
CA PHE A 109 3.57 0.63 -8.90
C PHE A 109 3.82 0.85 -10.40
N ASP A 110 5.02 1.32 -10.78
CA ASP A 110 5.40 1.43 -12.19
C ASP A 110 5.31 0.07 -12.87
N ALA A 111 5.79 -0.99 -12.23
CA ALA A 111 5.70 -2.34 -12.78
C ALA A 111 4.25 -2.78 -12.94
N HIS A 112 3.40 -2.47 -11.96
CA HIS A 112 1.97 -2.78 -12.02
C HIS A 112 1.29 -2.07 -13.19
N LEU A 113 1.55 -0.79 -13.35
CA LEU A 113 0.98 0.00 -14.46
C LEU A 113 1.43 -0.54 -15.81
N SER A 114 2.68 -0.96 -15.93
CA SER A 114 3.19 -1.57 -17.17
C SER A 114 2.46 -2.86 -17.50
N ARG A 115 2.19 -3.68 -16.49
CA ARG A 115 1.44 -4.93 -16.69
C ARG A 115 0.00 -4.65 -17.16
N LEU A 116 -0.64 -3.60 -16.61
CA LEU A 116 -1.98 -3.21 -17.06
C LEU A 116 -1.98 -2.80 -18.52
N LYS A 117 -1.01 -2.02 -18.95
CA LYS A 117 -0.90 -1.59 -20.35
C LYS A 117 -0.72 -2.78 -21.28
N ASN A 118 0.10 -3.74 -20.88
CA ASN A 118 0.34 -4.93 -21.70
C ASN A 118 -0.94 -5.77 -21.86
N LYS A 119 -1.78 -5.82 -20.82
CA LYS A 119 -3.06 -6.52 -20.93
C LYS A 119 -4.03 -5.82 -21.89
N GLU A 120 -4.03 -4.49 -21.91
CA GLU A 120 -4.90 -3.72 -22.79
C GLU A 120 -4.57 -3.86 -24.27
N ARG A 121 -3.32 -4.25 -24.58
CA ARG A 121 -2.87 -4.40 -25.97
C ARG A 121 -3.26 -5.72 -26.62
N LYS A 122 -3.86 -6.61 -25.88
CA LYS A 122 -4.26 -7.91 -26.42
C LYS A 122 -5.64 -7.89 -27.04
#